data_a1984b209a3b41edbbe283b3ec258af1
#
_entry.id   a1984b209a3b41edbbe283b3ec258af1
#
_cell.length_a   1.000
_cell.length_b   1.000
_cell.length_c   1.000
_cell.angle_alpha   90.00
_cell.angle_beta   90.00
_cell.angle_gamma   90.00
#
_symmetry.space_group_name_H-M   'P 1'
#
loop_
_entity.id
_entity.type
_entity.pdbx_description
1 polymer ?
#
loop_
_entity_poly.entity_id
_entity_poly.type
_entity_poly.pdbx_seq_one_letter_code
_entity_poly.pdbx_strand_id
1 'polypeptide(L)'
;SIMTGCEPHKVDVGLLDDDSGRPGYRGRLKPDIPTLPELLKKAGYRTYLSGKWHLGKVRGTYPWDRGFDRYRGLLGGAADYYKPMPDRPFGEDGRLLKPEDLPDDFYMTEDITKTALAYIDDAARAKAPFFLYVAYTAPHTPLQAPRGEIEKMLPLYEGKSPGSIAAKRLENQKRLGIVPPSAKLGMHNKFNPAGYEKTSAERKEYIAECMATYAAQISIMDRGIGKILESLDRHHLSGNTIVMFLSDNGATAEMPQNNKNKKTALPIGLLG
;
A
#
# COMPACT_ATOMS: atom_id res chain seq x y z
N SER A 1 -5.82 10.70 9.07
CA SER A 1 -7.18 11.31 9.15
C SER A 1 -8.32 10.30 8.98
N ILE A 2 -8.21 9.29 8.08
CA ILE A 2 -9.27 8.31 7.77
C ILE A 2 -9.79 7.62 9.04
N MET A 3 -8.90 7.14 9.91
CA MET A 3 -9.29 6.37 11.10
C MET A 3 -9.93 7.20 12.22
N THR A 4 -9.72 8.51 12.26
CA THR A 4 -10.13 9.35 13.41
C THR A 4 -10.88 10.61 13.02
N GLY A 5 -10.95 10.95 11.74
CA GLY A 5 -11.48 12.25 11.28
C GLY A 5 -10.66 13.47 11.71
N CYS A 6 -9.49 13.27 12.32
CA CYS A 6 -8.67 14.33 12.87
C CYS A 6 -7.37 14.53 12.09
N GLU A 7 -6.78 15.72 12.23
CA GLU A 7 -5.44 16.01 11.73
C GLU A 7 -4.38 15.14 12.44
N PRO A 8 -3.31 14.70 11.74
CA PRO A 8 -2.30 13.80 12.29
C PRO A 8 -1.66 14.30 13.59
N HIS A 9 -1.35 15.59 13.70
CA HIS A 9 -0.77 16.19 14.92
C HIS A 9 -1.71 16.13 16.12
N LYS A 10 -3.01 16.25 15.89
CA LYS A 10 -4.03 16.17 16.95
C LYS A 10 -4.07 14.80 17.62
N VAL A 11 -3.74 13.77 16.87
CA VAL A 11 -3.79 12.37 17.27
C VAL A 11 -2.42 11.73 17.51
N ASP A 12 -1.38 12.55 17.64
CA ASP A 12 0.01 12.17 17.96
C ASP A 12 0.77 11.38 16.86
N VAL A 13 0.30 11.39 15.62
CA VAL A 13 0.97 10.75 14.47
C VAL A 13 1.47 11.75 13.43
N GLY A 14 1.86 12.95 13.88
CA GLY A 14 2.37 14.02 13.01
C GLY A 14 3.72 13.72 12.35
N LEU A 15 4.47 12.71 12.84
CA LEU A 15 5.71 12.21 12.24
C LEU A 15 5.65 10.67 12.17
N LEU A 16 4.73 10.15 11.37
CA LEU A 16 4.54 8.71 11.19
C LEU A 16 4.52 7.94 12.53
N ASP A 17 5.28 6.84 12.64
CA ASP A 17 5.37 5.97 13.83
C ASP A 17 6.62 6.25 14.70
N ASP A 18 7.29 7.38 14.49
CA ASP A 18 8.42 7.82 15.29
C ASP A 18 7.96 8.66 16.50
N ASP A 19 8.41 8.26 17.69
CA ASP A 19 8.14 8.98 18.93
C ASP A 19 9.25 10.01 19.20
N SER A 20 8.96 11.28 18.97
CA SER A 20 9.88 12.40 19.28
C SER A 20 9.79 12.89 20.73
N GLY A 21 8.94 12.28 21.55
CA GLY A 21 8.68 12.72 22.92
C GLY A 21 7.79 13.97 23.04
N ARG A 22 7.39 14.59 21.94
CA ARG A 22 6.60 15.83 21.91
C ARG A 22 5.11 15.57 21.69
N PRO A 23 4.20 16.36 22.24
CA PRO A 23 2.78 16.33 21.88
C PRO A 23 2.59 16.49 20.37
N GLY A 24 1.69 15.72 19.79
CA GLY A 24 1.46 15.68 18.35
C GLY A 24 2.39 14.75 17.56
N TYR A 25 3.45 14.22 18.18
CA TYR A 25 4.54 13.47 17.54
C TYR A 25 4.96 12.25 18.36
N ARG A 26 3.98 11.51 18.90
CA ARG A 26 4.22 10.33 19.73
C ARG A 26 4.27 9.02 18.92
N GLY A 27 4.10 9.10 17.60
CA GLY A 27 4.19 7.97 16.69
C GLY A 27 3.10 6.90 16.88
N ARG A 28 2.02 7.25 17.57
CA ARG A 28 0.87 6.37 17.82
C ARG A 28 -0.38 7.15 18.12
N LEU A 29 -1.53 6.57 17.79
CA LEU A 29 -2.82 7.20 18.07
C LEU A 29 -3.03 7.41 19.57
N LYS A 30 -3.55 8.58 19.94
CA LYS A 30 -4.00 8.87 21.31
C LYS A 30 -5.10 7.90 21.72
N PRO A 31 -5.07 7.38 22.96
CA PRO A 31 -6.06 6.43 23.44
C PRO A 31 -7.46 7.05 23.66
N ASP A 32 -7.53 8.36 23.94
CA ASP A 32 -8.75 9.12 24.21
C ASP A 32 -9.49 9.57 22.93
N ILE A 33 -8.89 9.41 21.77
CA ILE A 33 -9.55 9.74 20.50
C ILE A 33 -10.07 8.46 19.84
N PRO A 34 -11.40 8.34 19.67
CA PRO A 34 -11.98 7.15 19.10
C PRO A 34 -11.60 6.99 17.63
N THR A 35 -11.43 5.75 17.21
CA THR A 35 -11.22 5.38 15.81
C THR A 35 -12.56 5.04 15.15
N LEU A 36 -12.59 5.10 13.82
CA LEU A 36 -13.77 4.70 13.04
C LEU A 36 -14.22 3.27 13.36
N PRO A 37 -13.35 2.24 13.40
CA PRO A 37 -13.78 0.90 13.78
C PRO A 37 -14.33 0.80 15.22
N GLU A 38 -13.78 1.54 16.20
CA GLU A 38 -14.32 1.58 17.56
C GLU A 38 -15.76 2.12 17.60
N LEU A 39 -16.07 3.12 16.76
CA LEU A 39 -17.43 3.68 16.67
C LEU A 39 -18.38 2.74 15.94
N LEU A 40 -17.96 2.18 14.81
CA LEU A 40 -18.78 1.25 14.02
C LEU A 40 -19.07 -0.05 14.78
N LYS A 41 -18.11 -0.55 15.55
CA LYS A 41 -18.32 -1.70 16.44
C LYS A 41 -19.44 -1.46 17.45
N LYS A 42 -19.52 -0.25 18.04
CA LYS A 42 -20.63 0.14 18.94
C LYS A 42 -21.98 0.18 18.22
N ALA A 43 -21.97 0.40 16.90
CA ALA A 43 -23.15 0.37 16.05
C ALA A 43 -23.49 -1.03 15.51
N GLY A 44 -22.81 -2.09 15.99
CA GLY A 44 -23.07 -3.49 15.61
C GLY A 44 -22.35 -3.96 14.36
N TYR A 45 -21.43 -3.18 13.81
CA TYR A 45 -20.61 -3.61 12.68
C TYR A 45 -19.53 -4.59 13.12
N ARG A 46 -19.24 -5.57 12.29
CA ARG A 46 -18.00 -6.30 12.32
C ARG A 46 -16.91 -5.46 11.66
N THR A 47 -15.71 -5.48 12.22
CA THR A 47 -14.63 -4.58 11.82
C THR A 47 -13.38 -5.36 11.46
N TYR A 48 -12.91 -5.16 10.23
CA TYR A 48 -11.82 -5.92 9.64
C TYR A 48 -10.75 -4.99 9.06
N LEU A 49 -9.48 -5.34 9.26
CA LEU A 49 -8.36 -4.69 8.58
C LEU A 49 -7.46 -5.74 7.95
N SER A 50 -7.27 -5.65 6.64
CA SER A 50 -6.29 -6.41 5.89
C SER A 50 -5.21 -5.49 5.34
N GLY A 51 -3.96 -5.64 5.81
CA GLY A 51 -2.82 -4.89 5.30
C GLY A 51 -2.15 -3.95 6.30
N LYS A 52 -1.68 -2.80 5.83
CA LYS A 52 -0.86 -1.85 6.57
C LYS A 52 -1.65 -1.08 7.64
N TRP A 53 -1.08 -1.00 8.86
CA TRP A 53 -1.62 -0.18 9.95
C TRP A 53 -0.95 1.19 10.07
N HIS A 54 0.30 1.24 10.43
CA HIS A 54 1.17 2.44 10.54
C HIS A 54 0.65 3.55 11.49
N LEU A 55 -0.12 3.20 12.52
CA LEU A 55 -0.70 4.14 13.49
C LEU A 55 -0.35 3.78 14.94
N GLY A 56 0.69 3.00 15.13
CA GLY A 56 1.23 2.56 16.41
C GLY A 56 1.70 1.10 16.36
N LYS A 57 2.85 0.85 16.96
CA LYS A 57 3.51 -0.48 16.95
C LYS A 57 3.85 -0.99 18.36
N VAL A 58 3.15 -0.45 19.36
CA VAL A 58 3.30 -0.85 20.76
C VAL A 58 1.97 -1.36 21.31
N ARG A 59 2.02 -2.16 22.37
CA ARG A 59 0.81 -2.68 23.04
C ARG A 59 -0.16 -1.55 23.39
N GLY A 60 -1.44 -1.76 23.17
CA GLY A 60 -2.51 -0.77 23.33
C GLY A 60 -2.73 0.13 22.12
N THR A 61 -1.94 -0.05 21.04
CA THR A 61 -2.06 0.76 19.82
C THR A 61 -2.17 -0.07 18.54
N TYR A 62 -2.20 -1.38 18.68
CA TYR A 62 -2.39 -2.29 17.55
C TYR A 62 -3.82 -2.22 16.98
N PRO A 63 -4.08 -2.68 15.77
CA PRO A 63 -5.43 -2.68 15.19
C PRO A 63 -6.49 -3.33 16.09
N TRP A 64 -6.18 -4.46 16.71
CA TRP A 64 -7.07 -5.16 17.64
C TRP A 64 -7.30 -4.42 18.96
N ASP A 65 -6.38 -3.54 19.37
CA ASP A 65 -6.56 -2.65 20.52
C ASP A 65 -7.40 -1.42 20.14
N ARG A 66 -7.53 -1.13 18.84
CA ARG A 66 -8.14 0.07 18.29
C ARG A 66 -9.38 -0.22 17.45
N GLY A 67 -10.12 -1.25 17.85
CA GLY A 67 -11.49 -1.50 17.42
C GLY A 67 -11.67 -2.48 16.26
N PHE A 68 -10.63 -3.05 15.69
CA PHE A 68 -10.77 -4.11 14.70
C PHE A 68 -10.98 -5.48 15.36
N ASP A 69 -12.03 -6.19 14.95
CA ASP A 69 -12.32 -7.57 15.40
C ASP A 69 -11.33 -8.57 14.80
N ARG A 70 -10.93 -8.37 13.56
CA ARG A 70 -9.96 -9.18 12.84
C ARG A 70 -8.93 -8.29 12.16
N TYR A 71 -7.71 -8.74 12.18
CA TYR A 71 -6.57 -8.09 11.55
C TYR A 71 -5.58 -9.09 11.03
N ARG A 72 -5.06 -8.84 9.83
CA ARG A 72 -3.82 -9.46 9.35
C ARG A 72 -3.06 -8.46 8.49
N GLY A 73 -1.78 -8.22 8.80
CA GLY A 73 -0.96 -7.31 8.01
C GLY A 73 0.25 -6.72 8.70
N LEU A 74 0.85 -5.75 8.03
CA LEU A 74 2.03 -5.03 8.44
C LEU A 74 1.68 -3.93 9.45
N LEU A 75 2.28 -3.96 10.64
CA LEU A 75 2.08 -2.94 11.68
C LEU A 75 2.86 -1.65 11.40
N GLY A 76 3.98 -1.73 10.69
CA GLY A 76 4.81 -0.59 10.32
C GLY A 76 4.46 0.04 8.97
N GLY A 77 5.35 0.95 8.51
CA GLY A 77 5.15 1.73 7.29
C GLY A 77 5.46 1.01 5.99
N ALA A 78 6.55 0.24 5.97
CA ALA A 78 7.03 -0.50 4.81
C ALA A 78 7.84 -1.71 5.27
N ALA A 79 7.88 -2.75 4.46
CA ALA A 79 8.68 -3.95 4.70
C ALA A 79 8.99 -4.64 3.36
N ASP A 80 9.84 -5.65 3.40
CA ASP A 80 10.02 -6.59 2.31
C ASP A 80 8.69 -7.29 1.98
N TYR A 81 8.36 -7.41 0.69
CA TYR A 81 7.07 -7.96 0.25
C TYR A 81 6.99 -9.48 0.38
N TYR A 82 8.11 -10.17 0.42
CA TYR A 82 8.18 -11.62 0.58
C TYR A 82 8.44 -12.04 2.02
N LYS A 83 9.26 -11.24 2.75
CA LYS A 83 9.56 -11.49 4.17
C LYS A 83 9.60 -10.17 4.92
N PRO A 84 8.61 -9.86 5.77
CA PRO A 84 8.68 -8.66 6.61
C PRO A 84 9.99 -8.63 7.41
N MET A 85 10.65 -7.47 7.44
CA MET A 85 11.88 -7.30 8.21
C MET A 85 11.61 -7.42 9.71
N PRO A 86 12.57 -7.88 10.53
CA PRO A 86 12.34 -8.07 11.98
C PRO A 86 11.88 -6.80 12.71
N ASP A 87 12.34 -5.63 12.32
CA ASP A 87 11.94 -4.33 12.88
C ASP A 87 10.58 -3.82 12.34
N ARG A 88 9.98 -4.54 11.43
CA ARG A 88 8.69 -4.25 10.79
C ARG A 88 7.72 -5.39 11.07
N PRO A 89 7.17 -5.46 12.29
CA PRO A 89 6.37 -6.61 12.71
C PRO A 89 5.12 -6.77 11.86
N PHE A 90 4.80 -8.02 11.58
CA PHE A 90 3.56 -8.47 10.96
C PHE A 90 2.66 -9.08 12.05
N GLY A 91 1.38 -8.79 12.01
CA GLY A 91 0.47 -9.24 13.06
C GLY A 91 -0.78 -9.92 12.51
N GLU A 92 -1.38 -10.76 13.33
CA GLU A 92 -2.65 -11.43 13.05
C GLU A 92 -3.43 -11.60 14.34
N ASP A 93 -4.64 -11.07 14.42
CA ASP A 93 -5.65 -11.31 15.47
C ASP A 93 -5.08 -11.34 16.91
N GLY A 94 -4.33 -10.30 17.29
CA GLY A 94 -3.74 -10.18 18.64
C GLY A 94 -2.34 -10.79 18.79
N ARG A 95 -1.80 -11.43 17.76
CA ARG A 95 -0.49 -12.08 17.76
C ARG A 95 0.48 -11.38 16.80
N LEU A 96 1.71 -11.17 17.25
CA LEU A 96 2.81 -10.81 16.36
C LEU A 96 3.34 -12.07 15.68
N LEU A 97 3.45 -12.03 14.35
CA LEU A 97 4.01 -13.11 13.55
C LEU A 97 5.52 -12.93 13.39
N LYS A 98 6.20 -14.03 13.19
CA LYS A 98 7.60 -14.08 12.78
C LYS A 98 7.70 -14.43 11.29
N PRO A 99 8.82 -14.15 10.62
CA PRO A 99 9.00 -14.54 9.21
C PRO A 99 8.74 -16.01 8.93
N GLU A 100 9.11 -16.90 9.88
CA GLU A 100 8.88 -18.34 9.78
C GLU A 100 7.41 -18.78 9.93
N ASP A 101 6.54 -17.92 10.41
CA ASP A 101 5.07 -18.16 10.48
C ASP A 101 4.38 -17.89 9.13
N LEU A 102 5.08 -17.32 8.15
CA LEU A 102 4.54 -17.03 6.84
C LEU A 102 4.81 -18.20 5.88
N PRO A 103 3.90 -18.47 4.92
CA PRO A 103 4.13 -19.52 3.93
C PRO A 103 5.34 -19.21 3.03
N ASP A 104 5.95 -20.25 2.45
CA ASP A 104 7.12 -20.12 1.59
C ASP A 104 6.85 -19.28 0.32
N ASP A 105 5.62 -19.33 -0.19
CA ASP A 105 5.14 -18.56 -1.33
C ASP A 105 4.53 -17.20 -0.95
N PHE A 106 4.82 -16.69 0.25
CA PHE A 106 4.26 -15.44 0.72
C PHE A 106 4.63 -14.27 -0.18
N TYR A 107 3.62 -13.54 -0.63
CA TYR A 107 3.76 -12.23 -1.26
C TYR A 107 2.70 -11.27 -0.68
N MET A 108 3.15 -10.19 -0.03
CA MET A 108 2.31 -9.33 0.80
C MET A 108 1.06 -8.80 0.10
N THR A 109 1.15 -8.39 -1.16
CA THR A 109 0.00 -7.87 -1.92
C THR A 109 -1.08 -8.92 -2.11
N GLU A 110 -0.68 -10.17 -2.36
CA GLU A 110 -1.62 -11.29 -2.51
C GLU A 110 -2.17 -11.76 -1.17
N ASP A 111 -1.37 -11.77 -0.11
CA ASP A 111 -1.81 -12.08 1.25
C ASP A 111 -2.88 -11.09 1.73
N ILE A 112 -2.70 -9.78 1.46
CA ILE A 112 -3.71 -8.75 1.76
C ILE A 112 -5.02 -9.04 1.02
N THR A 113 -4.95 -9.37 -0.26
CA THR A 113 -6.14 -9.73 -1.05
C THR A 113 -6.83 -10.98 -0.49
N LYS A 114 -6.08 -12.06 -0.25
CA LYS A 114 -6.58 -13.33 0.28
C LYS A 114 -7.26 -13.14 1.63
N THR A 115 -6.66 -12.34 2.50
CA THR A 115 -7.22 -11.99 3.82
C THR A 115 -8.51 -11.20 3.68
N ALA A 116 -8.55 -10.20 2.80
CA ALA A 116 -9.76 -9.41 2.56
C ALA A 116 -10.93 -10.29 2.07
N LEU A 117 -10.66 -11.25 1.16
CA LEU A 117 -11.66 -12.22 0.70
C LEU A 117 -12.19 -13.08 1.85
N ALA A 118 -11.30 -13.59 2.71
CA ALA A 118 -11.71 -14.37 3.88
C ALA A 118 -12.57 -13.56 4.87
N TYR A 119 -12.31 -12.26 5.00
CA TYR A 119 -13.11 -11.37 5.86
C TYR A 119 -14.49 -11.06 5.25
N ILE A 120 -14.60 -10.95 3.93
CA ILE A 120 -15.91 -10.84 3.25
C ILE A 120 -16.72 -12.13 3.45
N ASP A 121 -16.10 -13.30 3.30
CA ASP A 121 -16.75 -14.59 3.56
C ASP A 121 -17.23 -14.69 5.02
N ASP A 122 -16.43 -14.21 5.98
CA ASP A 122 -16.82 -14.18 7.40
C ASP A 122 -18.01 -13.24 7.64
N ALA A 123 -17.97 -12.04 7.07
CA ALA A 123 -19.07 -11.07 7.18
C ALA A 123 -20.37 -11.60 6.57
N ALA A 124 -20.30 -12.23 5.39
CA ALA A 124 -21.46 -12.83 4.72
C ALA A 124 -22.08 -13.95 5.56
N ARG A 125 -21.27 -14.83 6.16
CA ARG A 125 -21.77 -15.88 7.07
C ARG A 125 -22.40 -15.30 8.33
N ALA A 126 -21.85 -14.24 8.88
CA ALA A 126 -22.35 -13.60 10.10
C ALA A 126 -23.65 -12.84 9.90
N LYS A 127 -24.02 -12.51 8.65
CA LYS A 127 -25.19 -11.68 8.29
C LYS A 127 -25.26 -10.36 9.09
N ALA A 128 -24.09 -9.79 9.40
CA ALA A 128 -23.95 -8.53 10.13
C ALA A 128 -23.39 -7.44 9.19
N PRO A 129 -23.72 -6.17 9.43
CA PRO A 129 -23.04 -5.09 8.73
C PRO A 129 -21.54 -5.15 9.02
N PHE A 130 -20.72 -4.75 8.05
CA PHE A 130 -19.26 -4.81 8.22
C PHE A 130 -18.57 -3.55 7.74
N PHE A 131 -17.42 -3.32 8.32
CA PHE A 131 -16.42 -2.35 7.87
C PHE A 131 -15.14 -3.11 7.56
N LEU A 132 -14.71 -3.09 6.31
CA LEU A 132 -13.45 -3.69 5.87
C LEU A 132 -12.52 -2.60 5.34
N TYR A 133 -11.39 -2.43 5.99
CA TYR A 133 -10.31 -1.56 5.52
C TYR A 133 -9.21 -2.41 4.87
N VAL A 134 -9.07 -2.30 3.54
CA VAL A 134 -8.02 -2.98 2.79
C VAL A 134 -6.91 -1.99 2.52
N ALA A 135 -5.81 -2.12 3.24
CA ALA A 135 -4.70 -1.17 3.23
C ALA A 135 -3.48 -1.79 2.53
N TYR A 136 -3.46 -1.76 1.20
CA TYR A 136 -2.34 -2.26 0.43
C TYR A 136 -1.07 -1.47 0.73
N THR A 137 0.06 -2.19 0.87
CA THR A 137 1.40 -1.58 0.92
C THR A 137 1.89 -1.19 -0.47
N ALA A 138 1.48 -1.92 -1.50
CA ALA A 138 1.79 -1.63 -2.89
C ALA A 138 1.22 -0.26 -3.32
N PRO A 139 1.96 0.52 -4.09
CA PRO A 139 3.27 0.27 -4.68
C PRO A 139 4.46 0.91 -3.91
N HIS A 140 4.40 0.98 -2.57
CA HIS A 140 5.49 1.52 -1.74
C HIS A 140 6.80 0.75 -1.96
N THR A 141 7.94 1.41 -1.76
CA THR A 141 9.24 0.74 -1.75
C THR A 141 9.37 -0.23 -0.54
N PRO A 142 10.18 -1.32 -0.70
CA PRO A 142 11.02 -1.71 -1.83
C PRO A 142 10.22 -2.12 -3.07
N LEU A 143 10.78 -1.90 -4.26
CA LEU A 143 10.15 -2.34 -5.50
C LEU A 143 10.41 -3.85 -5.68
N GLN A 144 9.39 -4.65 -5.42
CA GLN A 144 9.46 -6.10 -5.46
C GLN A 144 8.15 -6.66 -6.02
N ALA A 145 8.25 -7.50 -7.05
CA ALA A 145 7.13 -8.22 -7.63
C ALA A 145 7.61 -9.55 -8.21
N PRO A 146 6.75 -10.55 -8.39
CA PRO A 146 7.10 -11.80 -9.06
C PRO A 146 7.70 -11.55 -10.45
N ARG A 147 8.79 -12.23 -10.79
CA ARG A 147 9.56 -11.99 -12.02
C ARG A 147 8.69 -12.03 -13.27
N GLY A 148 7.80 -13.01 -13.39
CA GLY A 148 6.89 -13.11 -14.53
C GLY A 148 5.92 -11.93 -14.69
N GLU A 149 5.56 -11.26 -13.58
CA GLU A 149 4.74 -10.04 -13.63
C GLU A 149 5.56 -8.83 -14.09
N ILE A 150 6.84 -8.74 -13.69
CA ILE A 150 7.76 -7.69 -14.14
C ILE A 150 7.99 -7.80 -15.65
N GLU A 151 8.24 -9.02 -16.14
CA GLU A 151 8.49 -9.30 -17.56
C GLU A 151 7.30 -8.90 -18.44
N LYS A 152 6.07 -9.07 -17.96
CA LYS A 152 4.86 -8.59 -18.67
C LYS A 152 4.82 -7.06 -18.81
N MET A 153 5.39 -6.33 -17.84
CA MET A 153 5.36 -4.87 -17.83
C MET A 153 6.57 -4.22 -18.52
N LEU A 154 7.69 -4.94 -18.64
CA LEU A 154 8.94 -4.40 -19.17
C LEU A 154 8.81 -3.76 -20.58
N PRO A 155 8.07 -4.34 -21.55
CA PRO A 155 7.89 -3.72 -22.87
C PRO A 155 7.21 -2.35 -22.85
N LEU A 156 6.52 -2.01 -21.76
CA LEU A 156 5.89 -0.69 -21.61
C LEU A 156 6.92 0.41 -21.33
N TYR A 157 8.11 0.06 -20.85
CA TYR A 157 9.12 1.00 -20.34
C TYR A 157 10.46 0.90 -21.06
N GLU A 158 10.83 -0.27 -21.56
CA GLU A 158 12.09 -0.52 -22.26
C GLU A 158 12.27 0.41 -23.46
N GLY A 159 13.44 1.02 -23.57
CA GLY A 159 13.78 1.95 -24.63
C GLY A 159 13.02 3.29 -24.60
N LYS A 160 12.19 3.54 -23.58
CA LYS A 160 11.38 4.77 -23.49
C LYS A 160 11.93 5.71 -22.41
N SER A 161 11.99 6.99 -22.73
CA SER A 161 12.35 8.00 -21.74
C SER A 161 11.19 8.27 -20.79
N PRO A 162 11.47 8.64 -19.53
CA PRO A 162 10.44 9.05 -18.57
C PRO A 162 9.55 10.18 -19.09
N GLY A 163 10.12 11.09 -19.88
CA GLY A 163 9.36 12.18 -20.52
C GLY A 163 8.34 11.68 -21.54
N SER A 164 8.72 10.70 -22.39
CA SER A 164 7.80 10.10 -23.35
C SER A 164 6.66 9.32 -22.67
N ILE A 165 6.98 8.61 -21.57
CA ILE A 165 5.99 7.89 -20.74
C ILE A 165 5.02 8.87 -20.11
N ALA A 166 5.50 9.98 -19.53
CA ALA A 166 4.66 11.00 -18.92
C ALA A 166 3.73 11.66 -19.94
N ALA A 167 4.26 11.98 -21.14
CA ALA A 167 3.47 12.55 -22.23
C ALA A 167 2.34 11.60 -22.68
N LYS A 168 2.67 10.31 -22.87
CA LYS A 168 1.69 9.29 -23.26
C LYS A 168 0.63 9.07 -22.19
N ARG A 169 1.02 9.11 -20.92
CA ARG A 169 0.08 9.03 -19.78
C ARG A 169 -0.89 10.20 -19.79
N LEU A 170 -0.42 11.42 -19.99
CA LEU A 170 -1.28 12.61 -20.06
C LEU A 170 -2.25 12.53 -21.25
N GLU A 171 -1.78 12.09 -22.42
CA GLU A 171 -2.63 11.86 -23.60
C GLU A 171 -3.77 10.88 -23.27
N ASN A 172 -3.43 9.75 -22.66
CA ASN A 172 -4.42 8.75 -22.25
C ASN A 172 -5.42 9.30 -21.21
N GLN A 173 -4.95 10.05 -20.23
CA GLN A 173 -5.81 10.67 -19.21
C GLN A 173 -6.81 11.66 -19.85
N LYS A 174 -6.38 12.45 -20.84
CA LYS A 174 -7.27 13.34 -21.61
C LYS A 174 -8.30 12.53 -22.39
N ARG A 175 -7.86 11.49 -23.10
CA ARG A 175 -8.74 10.62 -23.89
C ARG A 175 -9.80 9.93 -23.03
N LEU A 176 -9.46 9.57 -21.78
CA LEU A 176 -10.36 8.93 -20.82
C LEU A 176 -11.21 9.92 -20.01
N GLY A 177 -11.04 11.24 -20.23
CA GLY A 177 -11.77 12.27 -19.50
C GLY A 177 -11.34 12.42 -18.01
N ILE A 178 -10.22 11.82 -17.61
CA ILE A 178 -9.70 11.91 -16.23
C ILE A 178 -9.18 13.33 -15.94
N VAL A 179 -8.62 13.98 -16.95
CA VAL A 179 -8.18 15.38 -16.87
C VAL A 179 -8.74 16.16 -18.05
N PRO A 180 -8.95 17.49 -17.92
CA PRO A 180 -9.46 18.31 -19.03
C PRO A 180 -8.47 18.33 -20.20
N PRO A 181 -8.94 18.54 -21.46
CA PRO A 181 -8.09 18.62 -22.65
C PRO A 181 -6.98 19.69 -22.54
N SER A 182 -7.24 20.77 -21.78
CA SER A 182 -6.29 21.86 -21.54
C SER A 182 -5.17 21.51 -20.53
N ALA A 183 -5.23 20.37 -19.84
CA ALA A 183 -4.21 19.96 -18.88
C ALA A 183 -2.84 19.86 -19.58
N LYS A 184 -1.80 20.30 -18.88
CA LYS A 184 -0.40 20.26 -19.34
C LYS A 184 0.44 19.46 -18.34
N LEU A 185 1.54 18.87 -18.81
CA LEU A 185 2.54 18.30 -17.91
C LEU A 185 3.10 19.39 -17.02
N GLY A 186 3.13 19.11 -15.71
CA GLY A 186 3.83 19.98 -14.77
C GLY A 186 5.33 20.00 -15.07
N MET A 187 5.92 21.18 -14.98
CA MET A 187 7.37 21.34 -15.09
C MET A 187 8.01 20.90 -13.78
N HIS A 188 8.43 19.64 -13.67
CA HIS A 188 9.21 19.18 -12.55
C HIS A 188 10.70 19.40 -12.81
N ASN A 189 11.29 20.39 -12.17
CA ASN A 189 12.75 20.69 -12.26
C ASN A 189 13.65 19.48 -11.88
N LYS A 190 13.14 18.48 -11.16
CA LYS A 190 13.84 17.25 -10.84
C LYS A 190 13.79 16.20 -11.95
N PHE A 191 12.87 16.35 -12.89
CA PHE A 191 12.74 15.48 -14.04
C PHE A 191 13.47 16.12 -15.22
N ASN A 192 14.79 15.91 -15.28
CA ASN A 192 15.62 16.43 -16.34
C ASN A 192 15.67 15.41 -17.51
N PRO A 193 14.88 15.57 -18.59
CA PRO A 193 14.98 14.71 -19.76
C PRO A 193 16.40 14.66 -20.33
N ALA A 194 17.11 15.80 -20.33
CA ALA A 194 18.49 15.88 -20.76
C ALA A 194 19.46 15.07 -19.87
N GLY A 195 19.14 14.90 -18.58
CA GLY A 195 19.88 14.03 -17.68
C GLY A 195 19.70 12.55 -18.03
N TYR A 196 18.48 12.14 -18.39
CA TYR A 196 18.21 10.77 -18.83
C TYR A 196 18.93 10.43 -20.14
N GLU A 197 18.92 11.33 -21.12
CA GLU A 197 19.58 11.09 -22.41
C GLU A 197 21.12 10.89 -22.26
N LYS A 198 21.74 11.55 -21.28
CA LYS A 198 23.17 11.42 -20.96
C LYS A 198 23.49 10.21 -20.06
N THR A 199 22.50 9.44 -19.67
CA THR A 199 22.65 8.29 -18.77
C THR A 199 23.17 7.08 -19.58
N SER A 200 23.96 6.20 -18.96
CA SER A 200 24.47 4.97 -19.59
C SER A 200 23.33 4.01 -19.96
N ALA A 201 23.59 3.11 -20.89
CA ALA A 201 22.61 2.09 -21.31
C ALA A 201 22.15 1.24 -20.13
N GLU A 202 23.07 0.75 -19.30
CA GLU A 202 22.74 -0.07 -18.13
C GLU A 202 21.85 0.70 -17.13
N ARG A 203 22.07 2.01 -16.99
CA ARG A 203 21.23 2.82 -16.10
C ARG A 203 19.84 3.04 -16.68
N LYS A 204 19.70 3.14 -18.00
CA LYS A 204 18.39 3.22 -18.68
C LYS A 204 17.62 1.92 -18.53
N GLU A 205 18.27 0.77 -18.70
CA GLU A 205 17.70 -0.55 -18.47
C GLU A 205 17.19 -0.71 -17.02
N TYR A 206 18.04 -0.35 -16.07
CA TYR A 206 17.69 -0.35 -14.66
C TYR A 206 16.48 0.53 -14.34
N ILE A 207 16.37 1.73 -14.92
CA ILE A 207 15.21 2.61 -14.75
C ILE A 207 13.94 1.96 -15.34
N ALA A 208 14.08 1.33 -16.51
CA ALA A 208 12.96 0.61 -17.13
C ALA A 208 12.49 -0.56 -16.26
N GLU A 209 13.41 -1.33 -15.67
CA GLU A 209 13.10 -2.43 -14.75
C GLU A 209 12.44 -1.93 -13.47
N CYS A 210 12.90 -0.82 -12.87
CA CYS A 210 12.25 -0.17 -11.73
C CYS A 210 10.80 0.20 -12.06
N MET A 211 10.57 0.80 -13.22
CA MET A 211 9.22 1.20 -13.65
C MET A 211 8.33 -0.01 -13.96
N ALA A 212 8.89 -1.07 -14.54
CA ALA A 212 8.18 -2.31 -14.79
C ALA A 212 7.79 -3.00 -13.48
N THR A 213 8.68 -3.03 -12.49
CA THR A 213 8.40 -3.58 -11.16
C THR A 213 7.31 -2.79 -10.45
N TYR A 214 7.39 -1.46 -10.48
CA TYR A 214 6.34 -0.59 -9.93
C TYR A 214 4.97 -0.86 -10.59
N ALA A 215 4.95 -0.98 -11.92
CA ALA A 215 3.73 -1.28 -12.67
C ALA A 215 3.20 -2.69 -12.36
N ALA A 216 4.07 -3.67 -12.17
CA ALA A 216 3.70 -5.02 -11.76
C ALA A 216 3.04 -5.04 -10.37
N GLN A 217 3.60 -4.31 -9.39
CA GLN A 217 2.97 -4.15 -8.07
C GLN A 217 1.55 -3.59 -8.18
N ILE A 218 1.35 -2.54 -9.00
CA ILE A 218 0.03 -1.95 -9.22
C ILE A 218 -0.90 -2.94 -9.90
N SER A 219 -0.44 -3.65 -10.92
CA SER A 219 -1.25 -4.62 -11.66
C SER A 219 -1.72 -5.78 -10.79
N ILE A 220 -0.87 -6.28 -9.88
CA ILE A 220 -1.25 -7.33 -8.93
C ILE A 220 -2.29 -6.79 -7.94
N MET A 221 -2.09 -5.59 -7.41
CA MET A 221 -3.05 -4.93 -6.53
C MET A 221 -4.40 -4.74 -7.22
N ASP A 222 -4.41 -4.23 -8.45
CA ASP A 222 -5.63 -3.99 -9.23
C ASP A 222 -6.43 -5.28 -9.46
N ARG A 223 -5.76 -6.37 -9.85
CA ARG A 223 -6.39 -7.70 -9.94
C ARG A 223 -6.93 -8.17 -8.60
N GLY A 224 -6.24 -7.86 -7.49
CA GLY A 224 -6.70 -8.15 -6.14
C GLY A 224 -8.00 -7.42 -5.82
N ILE A 225 -8.08 -6.12 -6.16
CA ILE A 225 -9.29 -5.31 -6.00
C ILE A 225 -10.45 -5.90 -6.83
N GLY A 226 -10.19 -6.30 -8.07
CA GLY A 226 -11.18 -7.00 -8.90
C GLY A 226 -11.77 -8.22 -8.21
N LYS A 227 -10.93 -9.10 -7.64
CA LYS A 227 -11.38 -10.28 -6.87
C LYS A 227 -12.22 -9.91 -5.64
N ILE A 228 -11.90 -8.80 -4.96
CA ILE A 228 -12.67 -8.30 -3.81
C ILE A 228 -14.07 -7.87 -4.27
N LEU A 229 -14.18 -7.12 -5.35
CA LEU A 229 -15.46 -6.70 -5.93
C LEU A 229 -16.29 -7.90 -6.39
N GLU A 230 -15.68 -8.86 -7.09
CA GLU A 230 -16.32 -10.11 -7.48
C GLU A 230 -16.80 -10.93 -6.27
N SER A 231 -16.09 -10.88 -5.15
CA SER A 231 -16.52 -11.55 -3.92
C SER A 231 -17.76 -10.89 -3.32
N LEU A 232 -17.84 -9.56 -3.32
CA LEU A 232 -19.07 -8.84 -2.91
C LEU A 232 -20.27 -9.23 -3.79
N ASP A 233 -20.08 -9.34 -5.11
CA ASP A 233 -21.12 -9.75 -6.04
C ASP A 233 -21.58 -11.19 -5.78
N ARG A 234 -20.66 -12.12 -5.60
CA ARG A 234 -20.97 -13.54 -5.30
C ARG A 234 -21.76 -13.72 -4.01
N HIS A 235 -21.54 -12.87 -3.02
CA HIS A 235 -22.28 -12.87 -1.76
C HIS A 235 -23.53 -11.98 -1.78
N HIS A 236 -23.89 -11.39 -2.92
CA HIS A 236 -25.02 -10.45 -3.08
C HIS A 236 -24.93 -9.23 -2.14
N LEU A 237 -23.72 -8.77 -1.86
CA LEU A 237 -23.45 -7.64 -0.96
C LEU A 237 -23.24 -6.32 -1.69
N SER A 238 -22.94 -6.34 -3.00
CA SER A 238 -22.57 -5.13 -3.79
C SER A 238 -23.64 -4.05 -3.76
N GLY A 239 -24.93 -4.43 -3.81
CA GLY A 239 -26.04 -3.47 -3.78
C GLY A 239 -26.24 -2.74 -2.44
N ASN A 240 -25.59 -3.21 -1.37
CA ASN A 240 -25.69 -2.64 -0.02
C ASN A 240 -24.30 -2.38 0.61
N THR A 241 -23.28 -2.20 -0.21
CA THR A 241 -21.91 -1.91 0.25
C THR A 241 -21.40 -0.64 -0.43
N ILE A 242 -20.96 0.33 0.37
CA ILE A 242 -20.24 1.49 -0.12
C ILE A 242 -18.77 1.08 -0.31
N VAL A 243 -18.27 1.17 -1.53
CA VAL A 243 -16.87 0.93 -1.86
C VAL A 243 -16.18 2.27 -2.08
N MET A 244 -15.13 2.54 -1.31
CA MET A 244 -14.30 3.74 -1.44
C MET A 244 -12.89 3.34 -1.84
N PHE A 245 -12.37 3.94 -2.91
CA PHE A 245 -11.00 3.79 -3.36
C PHE A 245 -10.28 5.14 -3.30
N LEU A 246 -9.12 5.16 -2.65
CA LEU A 246 -8.32 6.38 -2.50
C LEU A 246 -6.84 6.04 -2.34
N SER A 247 -5.98 7.02 -2.59
CA SER A 247 -4.58 6.98 -2.18
C SER A 247 -4.44 7.65 -0.81
N ASP A 248 -3.68 7.06 0.10
CA ASP A 248 -3.44 7.60 1.45
C ASP A 248 -2.53 8.83 1.43
N ASN A 249 -1.62 8.92 0.44
CA ASN A 249 -0.71 10.03 0.21
C ASN A 249 -0.29 10.09 -1.26
N GLY A 250 0.42 11.15 -1.61
CA GLY A 250 1.02 11.31 -2.94
C GLY A 250 2.25 10.43 -3.14
N ALA A 251 2.71 10.34 -4.39
CA ALA A 251 3.94 9.64 -4.72
C ALA A 251 5.17 10.31 -4.11
N THR A 252 6.15 9.50 -3.73
CA THR A 252 7.47 10.00 -3.30
C THR A 252 8.45 10.06 -4.46
N ALA A 253 9.35 11.06 -4.41
CA ALA A 253 10.50 11.15 -5.30
C ALA A 253 11.77 10.50 -4.70
N GLU A 254 11.65 9.84 -3.56
CA GLU A 254 12.77 9.15 -2.93
C GLU A 254 13.26 8.01 -3.83
N MET A 255 14.54 8.08 -4.15
CA MET A 255 15.20 6.98 -4.87
C MET A 255 15.69 5.97 -3.84
N PRO A 256 15.26 4.71 -3.89
CA PRO A 256 15.65 3.67 -2.93
C PRO A 256 17.17 3.50 -2.77
N GLN A 257 17.95 4.05 -3.70
CA GLN A 257 19.40 3.88 -3.81
C GLN A 257 20.23 5.03 -3.29
N ASN A 258 19.63 6.16 -2.91
CA ASN A 258 20.39 7.27 -2.30
C ASN A 258 20.74 7.00 -0.84
N ASN A 259 20.36 5.86 -0.30
CA ASN A 259 20.85 5.42 0.99
C ASN A 259 22.33 5.03 0.83
N LYS A 260 23.22 5.83 1.41
CA LYS A 260 24.69 5.68 1.34
C LYS A 260 25.21 4.34 1.89
N ASN A 261 24.35 3.54 2.47
CA ASN A 261 24.61 2.15 2.89
C ASN A 261 24.37 1.18 1.73
N LYS A 262 25.32 1.12 0.81
CA LYS A 262 25.36 0.23 -0.37
C LYS A 262 25.25 -1.27 -0.10
N LYS A 263 25.04 -1.71 1.13
CA LYS A 263 24.97 -3.14 1.49
C LYS A 263 23.56 -3.74 1.57
N THR A 264 22.52 -2.93 1.42
CA THR A 264 21.11 -3.39 1.54
C THR A 264 20.20 -3.01 0.38
N ALA A 265 20.76 -2.54 -0.73
CA ALA A 265 20.00 -2.51 -1.97
C ALA A 265 19.87 -3.95 -2.46
N LEU A 266 18.81 -4.63 -2.04
CA LEU A 266 18.44 -5.91 -2.64
C LEU A 266 18.27 -5.68 -4.14
N PRO A 267 18.89 -6.50 -4.98
CA PRO A 267 18.73 -6.39 -6.42
C PRO A 267 17.23 -6.55 -6.74
N ILE A 268 16.71 -5.63 -7.52
CA ILE A 268 15.35 -5.71 -8.04
C ILE A 268 15.22 -7.06 -8.75
N GLY A 269 14.22 -7.85 -8.39
CA GLY A 269 13.89 -9.09 -9.08
C GLY A 269 14.65 -10.36 -8.67
N LEU A 270 15.42 -10.37 -7.59
CA LEU A 270 16.21 -11.55 -7.16
C LEU A 270 15.60 -12.41 -6.05
N LEU A 271 14.32 -12.20 -5.71
CA LEU A 271 13.59 -13.07 -4.78
C LEU A 271 12.29 -13.52 -5.43
N GLY A 272 12.35 -14.65 -6.08
CA GLY A 272 11.19 -15.35 -6.65
C GLY A 272 11.64 -16.54 -7.44
#